data_fb69b811c7e04ebf6c628d22fbf088ad
#
_entry.id   fb69b811c7e04ebf6c628d22fbf088ad
#
_cell.length_a   1.000
_cell.length_b   1.000
_cell.length_c   1.000
_cell.angle_alpha   90.00
_cell.angle_beta   90.00
_cell.angle_gamma   90.00
#
_symmetry.space_group_name_H-M   'P 1'
#
loop_
_entity.id
_entity.type
_entity.pdbx_description
1 polymer ?
#
loop_
_entity_poly.entity_id
_entity_poly.type
_entity_poly.pdbx_seq_one_letter_code
_entity_poly.pdbx_strand_id
1 'polypeptide(L)'
;SELLAAAEKPGAYTLLDPSLLVEVRALAEEHTVAGTRTPPSQNAQDFLNRLNTLISAGRVMRLPFGNPDLARLHATGDLSSFETALSWSETALKTAELGAIADAPLVADLGDNDSQDLALTLALHGFKKVFGNNFTSSGMISTTDHSVKAHALRVSSLVLPGIGPGNTLTEAQIAGRRLAEGLLDGSPTIHLVRSAADIDRAALLEGAETAATLPEPREQARYADTTTRATPWPKLRSQIQGMFDSSQLLEEVTGTDRKALNAAIAARSFSSGFNSEAEAMAFVSATPSEKLDATKVRLSVSSQFVMGSEKNEFPVTITNPLPVKVTVKVNFTSNSPKRIWVESSELVTLEPGEQRTVNVTLHSAANGVVMVRAQLATQEGTRFGPEAPVEITATGLGRVGWIIIIVSGAVVVGGTFLRIRAVQRERARESREQ
;
A
#
# COMPACT_ATOMS: atom_id res chain seq x y z
N SER A 1 4.52 -30.22 8.93
CA SER A 1 3.60 -30.36 7.79
C SER A 1 4.12 -31.40 6.83
N GLU A 2 3.25 -32.11 6.18
CA GLU A 2 3.56 -33.17 5.21
C GLU A 2 4.39 -32.68 4.02
N LEU A 3 4.04 -31.49 3.49
CA LEU A 3 4.78 -30.86 2.41
C LEU A 3 6.25 -30.60 2.78
N LEU A 4 6.52 -30.16 4.02
CA LEU A 4 7.90 -29.96 4.45
C LEU A 4 8.65 -31.27 4.60
N ALA A 5 8.01 -32.33 5.06
CA ALA A 5 8.60 -33.66 5.10
C ALA A 5 8.90 -34.22 3.69
N ALA A 6 8.04 -33.94 2.72
CA ALA A 6 8.31 -34.25 1.30
C ALA A 6 9.47 -33.44 0.74
N ALA A 7 9.61 -32.16 1.11
CA ALA A 7 10.72 -31.31 0.70
C ALA A 7 12.09 -31.78 1.26
N GLU A 8 12.11 -32.50 2.36
CA GLU A 8 13.32 -33.05 2.97
C GLU A 8 13.83 -34.32 2.29
N LYS A 9 13.03 -34.95 1.43
CA LYS A 9 13.46 -36.15 0.69
C LYS A 9 14.61 -35.85 -0.24
N PRO A 10 15.54 -36.82 -0.51
CA PRO A 10 16.59 -36.65 -1.48
C PRO A 10 16.04 -36.29 -2.86
N GLY A 11 16.75 -35.39 -3.56
CA GLY A 11 16.36 -34.93 -4.90
C GLY A 11 15.14 -33.95 -4.95
N ALA A 12 14.48 -33.68 -3.81
CA ALA A 12 13.41 -32.69 -3.77
C ALA A 12 13.97 -31.25 -3.67
N TYR A 13 13.37 -30.33 -4.41
CA TYR A 13 13.58 -28.88 -4.32
C TYR A 13 12.29 -28.20 -3.93
N THR A 14 12.43 -27.10 -3.20
CA THR A 14 11.26 -26.33 -2.72
C THR A 14 11.14 -25.02 -3.49
N LEU A 15 9.98 -24.77 -4.09
CA LEU A 15 9.59 -23.45 -4.58
C LEU A 15 8.88 -22.74 -3.44
N LEU A 16 9.47 -21.67 -2.91
CA LEU A 16 9.00 -20.99 -1.75
C LEU A 16 8.51 -19.58 -2.08
N ASP A 17 7.25 -19.26 -1.73
CA ASP A 17 6.82 -17.88 -1.63
C ASP A 17 7.41 -17.25 -0.37
N PRO A 18 8.28 -16.21 -0.50
CA PRO A 18 8.87 -15.56 0.67
C PRO A 18 7.86 -14.93 1.62
N SER A 19 6.65 -14.60 1.16
CA SER A 19 5.59 -14.03 2.01
C SER A 19 5.16 -14.98 3.13
N LEU A 20 5.24 -16.30 2.89
CA LEU A 20 4.98 -17.31 3.91
C LEU A 20 5.94 -17.20 5.11
N LEU A 21 7.20 -16.86 4.85
CA LEU A 21 8.18 -16.67 5.94
C LEU A 21 7.82 -15.52 6.87
N VAL A 22 7.27 -14.44 6.33
CA VAL A 22 6.81 -13.30 7.13
C VAL A 22 5.69 -13.74 8.08
N GLU A 23 4.74 -14.50 7.57
CA GLU A 23 3.61 -15.01 8.36
C GLU A 23 4.06 -16.01 9.43
N VAL A 24 4.90 -16.96 9.05
CA VAL A 24 5.38 -17.98 10.00
C VAL A 24 6.29 -17.38 11.06
N ARG A 25 7.12 -16.37 10.73
CA ARG A 25 7.89 -15.61 11.73
C ARG A 25 6.98 -14.90 12.72
N ALA A 26 5.93 -14.23 12.23
CA ALA A 26 4.97 -13.58 13.11
C ALA A 26 4.29 -14.58 14.08
N LEU A 27 4.00 -15.80 13.62
CA LEU A 27 3.46 -16.87 14.47
C LEU A 27 4.50 -17.47 15.43
N ALA A 28 5.79 -17.41 15.09
CA ALA A 28 6.89 -17.92 15.92
C ALA A 28 7.27 -16.98 17.07
N GLU A 29 6.77 -15.76 17.05
CA GLU A 29 6.95 -14.72 18.06
C GLU A 29 5.64 -14.44 18.82
N GLU A 30 5.72 -13.69 19.94
CA GLU A 30 4.50 -13.20 20.58
C GLU A 30 3.77 -12.23 19.66
N HIS A 31 2.50 -12.50 19.36
CA HIS A 31 1.71 -11.71 18.43
C HIS A 31 0.30 -11.45 18.97
N THR A 32 -0.42 -10.52 18.33
CA THR A 32 -1.78 -10.16 18.75
C THR A 32 -2.78 -10.58 17.68
N VAL A 33 -3.78 -11.36 18.07
CA VAL A 33 -4.91 -11.77 17.21
C VAL A 33 -6.20 -11.18 17.79
N ALA A 34 -6.87 -10.34 17.01
CA ALA A 34 -8.13 -9.69 17.41
C ALA A 34 -8.05 -8.97 18.78
N GLY A 35 -6.92 -8.35 19.09
CA GLY A 35 -6.69 -7.65 20.37
C GLY A 35 -6.21 -8.53 21.52
N THR A 36 -6.11 -9.86 21.33
CA THR A 36 -5.64 -10.81 22.34
C THR A 36 -4.18 -11.20 22.07
N ARG A 37 -3.32 -11.09 23.08
CA ARG A 37 -1.92 -11.56 23.00
C ARG A 37 -1.90 -13.09 22.92
N THR A 38 -1.20 -13.59 21.92
CA THR A 38 -1.02 -15.01 21.66
C THR A 38 0.46 -15.36 21.81
N PRO A 39 0.80 -16.41 22.56
CA PRO A 39 2.19 -16.82 22.76
C PRO A 39 2.79 -17.37 21.45
N PRO A 40 4.14 -17.43 21.37
CA PRO A 40 4.85 -18.03 20.25
C PRO A 40 4.41 -19.46 19.95
N SER A 41 4.22 -19.79 18.69
CA SER A 41 3.90 -21.14 18.25
C SER A 41 5.15 -21.99 18.09
N GLN A 42 5.30 -23.06 18.88
CA GLN A 42 6.39 -24.04 18.73
C GLN A 42 6.40 -24.66 17.33
N ASN A 43 5.24 -24.98 16.78
CA ASN A 43 5.15 -25.53 15.43
C ASN A 43 5.69 -24.57 14.36
N ALA A 44 5.50 -23.26 14.54
CA ALA A 44 6.06 -22.25 13.63
C ALA A 44 7.58 -22.17 13.76
N GLN A 45 8.11 -22.23 14.97
CA GLN A 45 9.55 -22.24 15.21
C GLN A 45 10.20 -23.49 14.59
N ASP A 46 9.62 -24.68 14.81
CA ASP A 46 10.10 -25.94 14.23
C ASP A 46 10.08 -25.91 12.69
N PHE A 47 9.02 -25.36 12.11
CA PHE A 47 8.90 -25.17 10.67
C PHE A 47 10.04 -24.29 10.13
N LEU A 48 10.31 -23.13 10.77
CA LEU A 48 11.38 -22.21 10.37
C LEU A 48 12.75 -22.88 10.45
N ASN A 49 13.02 -23.64 11.51
CA ASN A 49 14.29 -24.34 11.70
C ASN A 49 14.54 -25.37 10.57
N ARG A 50 13.53 -26.17 10.26
CA ARG A 50 13.61 -27.18 9.17
C ARG A 50 13.78 -26.50 7.81
N LEU A 51 13.02 -25.43 7.54
CA LEU A 51 13.11 -24.69 6.29
C LEU A 51 14.49 -24.01 6.13
N ASN A 52 15.04 -23.43 7.20
CA ASN A 52 16.39 -22.85 7.18
C ASN A 52 17.46 -23.90 6.85
N THR A 53 17.29 -25.15 7.27
CA THR A 53 18.17 -26.24 6.88
C THR A 53 18.13 -26.50 5.36
N LEU A 54 16.94 -26.48 4.75
CA LEU A 54 16.79 -26.62 3.31
C LEU A 54 17.36 -25.43 2.54
N ILE A 55 17.19 -24.22 3.04
CA ILE A 55 17.77 -23.00 2.46
C ILE A 55 19.31 -23.09 2.48
N SER A 56 19.87 -23.44 3.62
CA SER A 56 21.33 -23.59 3.79
C SER A 56 21.93 -24.71 2.91
N ALA A 57 21.13 -25.73 2.63
CA ALA A 57 21.53 -26.82 1.71
C ALA A 57 21.38 -26.45 0.21
N GLY A 58 20.95 -25.23 -0.13
CA GLY A 58 20.70 -24.78 -1.51
C GLY A 58 19.52 -25.48 -2.19
N ARG A 59 18.59 -26.05 -1.41
CA ARG A 59 17.44 -26.83 -1.91
C ARG A 59 16.16 -26.01 -2.03
N VAL A 60 16.26 -24.67 -1.84
CA VAL A 60 15.13 -23.75 -1.94
C VAL A 60 15.39 -22.78 -3.08
N MET A 61 14.38 -22.60 -3.92
CA MET A 61 14.28 -21.55 -4.91
C MET A 61 13.13 -20.62 -4.51
N ARG A 62 13.25 -19.34 -4.77
CA ARG A 62 12.19 -18.40 -4.41
C ARG A 62 11.26 -18.10 -5.57
N LEU A 63 9.99 -18.08 -5.30
CA LEU A 63 8.98 -17.39 -6.11
C LEU A 63 9.08 -15.88 -5.86
N PRO A 64 8.50 -15.01 -6.69
CA PRO A 64 8.29 -13.62 -6.32
C PRO A 64 7.49 -13.55 -5.01
N PHE A 65 7.75 -12.53 -4.18
CA PHE A 65 7.02 -12.32 -2.92
C PHE A 65 5.51 -12.16 -3.21
N GLY A 66 4.67 -12.95 -2.52
CA GLY A 66 3.24 -13.00 -2.75
C GLY A 66 2.80 -13.93 -3.88
N ASN A 67 3.75 -14.59 -4.55
CA ASN A 67 3.51 -15.52 -5.66
C ASN A 67 2.46 -14.99 -6.67
N PRO A 68 2.69 -13.82 -7.31
CA PRO A 68 1.74 -13.22 -8.23
C PRO A 68 1.46 -14.14 -9.43
N ASP A 69 0.23 -14.11 -9.92
CA ASP A 69 -0.16 -14.76 -11.19
C ASP A 69 0.49 -14.02 -12.37
N LEU A 70 1.71 -14.45 -12.70
CA LEU A 70 2.55 -13.82 -13.71
C LEU A 70 1.91 -13.88 -15.11
N ALA A 71 1.18 -14.96 -15.39
CA ALA A 71 0.48 -15.13 -16.66
C ALA A 71 -0.68 -14.10 -16.78
N ARG A 72 -1.41 -13.89 -15.72
CA ARG A 72 -2.51 -12.90 -15.67
C ARG A 72 -1.98 -11.48 -15.81
N LEU A 73 -0.88 -11.16 -15.13
CA LEU A 73 -0.21 -9.86 -15.25
C LEU A 73 0.30 -9.62 -16.67
N HIS A 74 0.92 -10.63 -17.29
CA HIS A 74 1.41 -10.56 -18.67
C HIS A 74 0.27 -10.43 -19.69
N ALA A 75 -0.86 -11.07 -19.45
CA ALA A 75 -2.05 -11.02 -20.33
C ALA A 75 -2.69 -9.62 -20.42
N THR A 76 -2.31 -8.67 -19.58
CA THR A 76 -2.73 -7.26 -19.71
C THR A 76 -2.18 -6.60 -20.97
N GLY A 77 -1.12 -7.14 -21.56
CA GLY A 77 -0.38 -6.53 -22.67
C GLY A 77 0.37 -5.25 -22.29
N ASP A 78 0.32 -4.85 -21.02
CA ASP A 78 0.98 -3.67 -20.47
C ASP A 78 2.20 -4.08 -19.64
N LEU A 79 3.38 -4.00 -20.26
CA LEU A 79 4.65 -4.34 -19.62
C LEU A 79 4.90 -3.49 -18.36
N SER A 80 4.47 -2.22 -18.35
CA SER A 80 4.67 -1.35 -17.19
C SER A 80 3.89 -1.83 -15.96
N SER A 81 2.72 -2.41 -16.16
CA SER A 81 1.93 -3.02 -15.08
C SER A 81 2.59 -4.27 -14.53
N PHE A 82 3.15 -5.10 -15.40
CA PHE A 82 3.90 -6.30 -15.05
C PHE A 82 5.15 -5.93 -14.21
N GLU A 83 5.94 -4.98 -14.70
CA GLU A 83 7.14 -4.47 -14.01
C GLU A 83 6.80 -3.85 -12.65
N THR A 84 5.71 -3.09 -12.57
CA THR A 84 5.24 -2.48 -11.32
C THR A 84 4.89 -3.56 -10.29
N ALA A 85 4.17 -4.61 -10.68
CA ALA A 85 3.82 -5.71 -9.77
C ALA A 85 5.07 -6.46 -9.29
N LEU A 86 6.05 -6.69 -10.15
CA LEU A 86 7.34 -7.28 -9.76
C LEU A 86 8.13 -6.34 -8.83
N SER A 87 8.09 -5.04 -9.05
CA SER A 87 8.77 -4.06 -8.19
C SER A 87 8.18 -4.04 -6.77
N TRP A 88 6.87 -4.20 -6.61
CA TRP A 88 6.23 -4.36 -5.29
C TRP A 88 6.71 -5.64 -4.61
N SER A 89 6.77 -6.74 -5.35
CA SER A 89 7.29 -8.03 -4.86
C SER A 89 8.74 -7.90 -4.36
N GLU A 90 9.62 -7.28 -5.13
CA GLU A 90 11.02 -7.07 -4.74
C GLU A 90 11.15 -6.06 -3.58
N THR A 91 10.33 -5.03 -3.53
CA THR A 91 10.29 -4.08 -2.40
C THR A 91 9.86 -4.79 -1.11
N ALA A 92 8.79 -5.58 -1.18
CA ALA A 92 8.33 -6.36 -0.04
C ALA A 92 9.37 -7.38 0.44
N LEU A 93 10.04 -8.06 -0.48
CA LEU A 93 11.13 -8.99 -0.17
C LEU A 93 12.29 -8.31 0.56
N LYS A 94 12.75 -7.17 0.06
CA LYS A 94 13.87 -6.41 0.66
C LYS A 94 13.54 -5.91 2.06
N THR A 95 12.33 -5.39 2.25
CA THR A 95 11.90 -4.82 3.53
C THR A 95 11.54 -5.88 4.57
N ALA A 96 11.24 -7.10 4.16
CA ALA A 96 10.95 -8.21 5.06
C ALA A 96 12.20 -8.82 5.72
N GLU A 97 13.42 -8.42 5.30
CA GLU A 97 14.70 -8.86 5.87
C GLU A 97 14.80 -10.39 6.02
N LEU A 98 14.45 -11.12 4.96
CA LEU A 98 14.32 -12.58 4.99
C LEU A 98 15.66 -13.35 4.87
N GLY A 99 16.80 -12.66 4.93
CA GLY A 99 18.12 -13.28 4.95
C GLY A 99 18.40 -14.08 3.67
N ALA A 100 18.94 -15.29 3.82
CA ALA A 100 19.44 -16.11 2.70
C ALA A 100 18.38 -16.45 1.62
N ILE A 101 17.09 -16.39 1.92
CA ILE A 101 16.05 -16.62 0.90
C ILE A 101 15.99 -15.48 -0.13
N ALA A 102 16.40 -14.28 0.22
CA ALA A 102 16.44 -13.16 -0.71
C ALA A 102 17.44 -13.40 -1.85
N ASP A 103 18.51 -14.15 -1.58
CA ASP A 103 19.56 -14.50 -2.52
C ASP A 103 19.29 -15.82 -3.28
N ALA A 104 18.23 -16.56 -2.90
CA ALA A 104 17.86 -17.81 -3.58
C ALA A 104 17.45 -17.54 -5.03
N PRO A 105 17.70 -18.50 -5.95
CA PRO A 105 17.35 -18.34 -7.36
C PRO A 105 15.88 -18.00 -7.55
N LEU A 106 15.60 -16.90 -8.25
CA LEU A 106 14.23 -16.48 -8.60
C LEU A 106 13.68 -17.40 -9.70
N VAL A 107 12.49 -17.95 -9.45
CA VAL A 107 11.84 -18.88 -10.37
C VAL A 107 10.34 -18.58 -10.48
N ALA A 108 9.71 -19.11 -11.53
CA ALA A 108 8.26 -19.01 -11.74
C ALA A 108 7.64 -20.40 -11.93
N ASP A 109 6.44 -20.59 -11.37
CA ASP A 109 5.52 -21.70 -11.69
C ASP A 109 4.33 -21.13 -12.46
N LEU A 110 4.23 -21.48 -13.74
CA LEU A 110 3.19 -20.97 -14.65
C LEU A 110 2.00 -21.93 -14.78
N GLY A 111 2.15 -23.18 -14.31
CA GLY A 111 1.14 -24.20 -14.49
C GLY A 111 0.77 -24.39 -15.96
N ASP A 112 -0.53 -24.28 -16.27
CA ASP A 112 -1.07 -24.42 -17.65
C ASP A 112 -1.06 -23.13 -18.46
N ASN A 113 -0.60 -22.00 -17.88
CA ASN A 113 -0.58 -20.71 -18.53
C ASN A 113 0.80 -20.33 -19.08
N ASP A 114 1.66 -21.31 -19.29
CA ASP A 114 3.00 -21.13 -19.84
C ASP A 114 2.93 -20.85 -21.34
N SER A 115 3.79 -19.91 -21.79
CA SER A 115 3.97 -19.54 -23.19
C SER A 115 5.43 -19.14 -23.43
N GLN A 116 5.85 -19.17 -24.71
CA GLN A 116 7.18 -18.72 -25.10
C GLN A 116 7.44 -17.26 -24.74
N ASP A 117 6.49 -16.38 -25.06
CA ASP A 117 6.58 -14.94 -24.84
C ASP A 117 6.68 -14.60 -23.34
N LEU A 118 5.86 -15.23 -22.51
CA LEU A 118 5.94 -15.07 -21.06
C LEU A 118 7.27 -15.61 -20.50
N ALA A 119 7.72 -16.78 -20.95
CA ALA A 119 8.99 -17.35 -20.51
C ALA A 119 10.17 -16.44 -20.85
N LEU A 120 10.17 -15.85 -22.05
CA LEU A 120 11.17 -14.87 -22.47
C LEU A 120 11.11 -13.60 -21.60
N THR A 121 9.93 -13.06 -21.39
CA THR A 121 9.73 -11.88 -20.52
C THR A 121 10.27 -12.15 -19.12
N LEU A 122 9.98 -13.29 -18.52
CA LEU A 122 10.48 -13.66 -17.20
C LEU A 122 12.01 -13.81 -17.18
N ALA A 123 12.60 -14.42 -18.20
CA ALA A 123 14.05 -14.55 -18.32
C ALA A 123 14.74 -13.17 -18.34
N LEU A 124 14.20 -12.20 -19.07
CA LEU A 124 14.69 -10.82 -19.12
C LEU A 124 14.56 -10.11 -17.76
N HIS A 125 13.58 -10.49 -16.92
CA HIS A 125 13.41 -9.97 -15.56
C HIS A 125 14.15 -10.78 -14.48
N GLY A 126 15.12 -11.60 -14.88
CA GLY A 126 16.06 -12.26 -13.97
C GLY A 126 15.63 -13.62 -13.42
N PHE A 127 14.52 -14.16 -13.87
CA PHE A 127 14.10 -15.52 -13.51
C PHE A 127 15.08 -16.53 -14.07
N LYS A 128 15.53 -17.47 -13.22
CA LYS A 128 16.53 -18.48 -13.58
C LYS A 128 15.91 -19.77 -14.12
N LYS A 129 14.75 -20.13 -13.61
CA LYS A 129 13.98 -21.29 -14.05
C LYS A 129 12.49 -20.93 -14.12
N VAL A 130 11.85 -21.40 -15.17
CA VAL A 130 10.40 -21.23 -15.41
C VAL A 130 9.80 -22.62 -15.57
N PHE A 131 8.90 -22.97 -14.67
CA PHE A 131 8.20 -24.26 -14.69
C PHE A 131 6.85 -24.11 -15.39
N GLY A 132 6.53 -25.04 -16.30
CA GLY A 132 5.28 -25.04 -17.05
C GLY A 132 4.84 -26.41 -17.49
N ASN A 133 3.53 -26.61 -17.60
CA ASN A 133 2.93 -27.92 -17.95
C ASN A 133 2.83 -28.14 -19.47
N ASN A 134 2.78 -27.05 -20.27
CA ASN A 134 2.61 -27.10 -21.73
C ASN A 134 3.93 -26.95 -22.50
N PHE A 135 5.08 -26.83 -21.84
CA PHE A 135 6.36 -26.89 -22.54
C PHE A 135 6.51 -28.28 -23.20
N THR A 136 6.83 -28.29 -24.50
CA THR A 136 6.98 -29.53 -25.21
C THR A 136 8.29 -30.24 -24.83
N SER A 137 9.34 -29.45 -24.54
CA SER A 137 10.59 -29.97 -23.96
C SER A 137 11.22 -28.93 -23.04
N SER A 138 11.93 -29.43 -22.01
CA SER A 138 12.80 -28.58 -21.20
C SER A 138 13.98 -28.08 -22.03
N GLY A 139 14.41 -26.84 -21.79
CA GLY A 139 15.52 -26.27 -22.56
C GLY A 139 15.93 -24.87 -22.08
N MET A 140 16.97 -24.33 -22.73
CA MET A 140 17.35 -22.91 -22.51
C MET A 140 16.29 -21.98 -23.12
N ILE A 141 16.01 -20.89 -22.43
CA ILE A 141 15.22 -19.78 -22.97
C ILE A 141 16.18 -18.91 -23.78
N SER A 142 15.97 -18.85 -25.11
CA SER A 142 16.79 -18.03 -25.99
C SER A 142 16.37 -16.57 -25.94
N THR A 143 17.34 -15.72 -25.59
CA THR A 143 17.25 -14.27 -25.79
C THR A 143 18.09 -13.89 -27.02
N THR A 144 17.72 -12.83 -27.72
CA THR A 144 18.38 -12.38 -28.96
C THR A 144 19.85 -12.01 -28.75
N ASP A 145 20.25 -11.63 -27.56
CA ASP A 145 21.62 -11.23 -27.21
C ASP A 145 22.40 -12.31 -26.45
N HIS A 146 21.79 -13.49 -26.21
CA HIS A 146 22.38 -14.63 -25.46
C HIS A 146 22.94 -14.24 -24.06
N SER A 147 22.58 -13.05 -23.54
CA SER A 147 23.10 -12.52 -22.26
C SER A 147 22.45 -13.19 -21.05
N VAL A 148 21.25 -13.71 -21.22
CA VAL A 148 20.43 -14.26 -20.14
C VAL A 148 20.53 -15.79 -20.14
N LYS A 149 20.90 -16.34 -18.98
CA LYS A 149 20.90 -17.80 -18.74
C LYS A 149 19.69 -18.17 -17.91
N ALA A 150 18.63 -18.62 -18.57
CA ALA A 150 17.41 -19.10 -17.94
C ALA A 150 16.94 -20.40 -18.63
N HIS A 151 16.23 -21.24 -17.89
CA HIS A 151 15.72 -22.52 -18.39
C HIS A 151 14.20 -22.60 -18.24
N ALA A 152 13.53 -23.01 -19.30
CA ALA A 152 12.17 -23.50 -19.26
C ALA A 152 12.20 -24.98 -18.89
N LEU A 153 11.46 -25.36 -17.85
CA LEU A 153 11.44 -26.73 -17.35
C LEU A 153 10.01 -27.27 -17.47
N ARG A 154 9.86 -28.31 -18.27
CA ARG A 154 8.60 -29.03 -18.45
C ARG A 154 8.24 -29.76 -17.17
N VAL A 155 7.03 -29.49 -16.68
CA VAL A 155 6.44 -30.20 -15.55
C VAL A 155 5.54 -31.32 -16.08
N SER A 156 5.75 -32.50 -15.61
CA SER A 156 4.89 -33.66 -15.93
C SER A 156 3.80 -33.82 -14.89
N SER A 157 2.56 -34.06 -15.35
CA SER A 157 1.41 -34.22 -14.49
C SER A 157 1.59 -35.44 -13.55
N LEU A 158 1.24 -35.26 -12.28
CA LEU A 158 1.07 -36.36 -11.32
C LEU A 158 -0.23 -37.15 -11.55
N VAL A 159 -1.16 -36.60 -12.33
CA VAL A 159 -2.40 -37.24 -12.73
C VAL A 159 -2.25 -37.81 -14.13
N LEU A 160 -2.38 -39.11 -14.30
CA LEU A 160 -2.34 -39.75 -15.62
C LEU A 160 -3.62 -39.50 -16.41
N PRO A 161 -3.55 -39.05 -17.66
CA PRO A 161 -4.72 -38.92 -18.51
C PRO A 161 -5.44 -40.27 -18.67
N GLY A 162 -6.76 -40.23 -18.55
CA GLY A 162 -7.61 -41.44 -18.75
C GLY A 162 -7.74 -42.36 -17.55
N ILE A 163 -7.17 -42.02 -16.40
CA ILE A 163 -7.43 -42.74 -15.13
C ILE A 163 -8.48 -41.94 -14.35
N GLY A 164 -9.75 -42.27 -14.58
CA GLY A 164 -10.87 -41.71 -13.84
C GLY A 164 -11.35 -42.64 -12.71
N PRO A 165 -12.37 -42.22 -11.92
CA PRO A 165 -13.00 -43.04 -10.92
C PRO A 165 -13.51 -44.34 -11.56
N GLY A 166 -13.07 -45.50 -11.08
CA GLY A 166 -13.41 -46.82 -11.61
C GLY A 166 -12.31 -47.49 -12.45
N ASN A 167 -11.15 -46.87 -12.62
CA ASN A 167 -10.03 -47.53 -13.26
C ASN A 167 -9.35 -48.51 -12.30
N THR A 168 -9.16 -49.74 -12.74
CA THR A 168 -8.63 -50.87 -11.95
C THR A 168 -7.11 -51.05 -12.03
N LEU A 169 -6.39 -50.03 -12.59
CA LEU A 169 -4.93 -50.11 -12.62
C LEU A 169 -4.37 -50.11 -11.19
N THR A 170 -3.46 -51.04 -10.91
CA THR A 170 -2.74 -51.05 -9.64
C THR A 170 -1.74 -49.89 -9.59
N GLU A 171 -1.35 -49.47 -8.38
CA GLU A 171 -0.34 -48.47 -8.16
C GLU A 171 0.98 -48.78 -8.91
N ALA A 172 1.38 -50.03 -8.93
CA ALA A 172 2.55 -50.48 -9.67
C ALA A 172 2.41 -50.29 -11.19
N GLN A 173 1.23 -50.49 -11.76
CA GLN A 173 0.99 -50.25 -13.20
C GLN A 173 1.00 -48.76 -13.53
N ILE A 174 0.50 -47.93 -12.63
CA ILE A 174 0.56 -46.45 -12.74
C ILE A 174 2.02 -45.98 -12.71
N ALA A 175 2.80 -46.45 -11.74
CA ALA A 175 4.24 -46.14 -11.65
C ALA A 175 5.02 -46.61 -12.85
N GLY A 176 4.80 -47.87 -13.32
CA GLY A 176 5.42 -48.41 -14.49
C GLY A 176 5.12 -47.64 -15.78
N ARG A 177 3.87 -47.18 -15.96
CA ARG A 177 3.49 -46.36 -17.10
C ARG A 177 4.22 -44.99 -17.09
N ARG A 178 4.32 -44.32 -15.93
CA ARG A 178 5.05 -43.05 -15.80
C ARG A 178 6.54 -43.20 -16.05
N LEU A 179 7.14 -44.28 -15.54
CA LEU A 179 8.54 -44.56 -15.81
C LEU A 179 8.77 -44.75 -17.33
N ALA A 180 7.89 -45.45 -18.00
CA ALA A 180 7.96 -45.67 -19.44
C ALA A 180 7.78 -44.34 -20.21
N GLU A 181 6.84 -43.49 -19.83
CA GLU A 181 6.64 -42.17 -20.43
C GLU A 181 7.87 -41.27 -20.24
N GLY A 182 8.50 -41.27 -19.05
CA GLY A 182 9.74 -40.52 -18.78
C GLY A 182 10.92 -41.04 -19.63
N LEU A 183 11.04 -42.36 -19.81
CA LEU A 183 12.07 -42.95 -20.65
C LEU A 183 11.85 -42.66 -22.13
N LEU A 184 10.62 -42.62 -22.61
CA LEU A 184 10.27 -42.30 -23.99
C LEU A 184 10.52 -40.81 -24.32
N ASP A 185 10.30 -39.92 -23.38
CA ASP A 185 10.57 -38.48 -23.54
C ASP A 185 12.10 -38.17 -23.55
N GLY A 186 12.94 -39.07 -23.07
CA GLY A 186 14.39 -38.90 -23.04
C GLY A 186 14.93 -37.75 -22.19
N SER A 187 14.05 -37.11 -21.42
CA SER A 187 14.36 -35.97 -20.55
C SER A 187 14.03 -36.30 -19.10
N PRO A 188 14.78 -35.79 -18.11
CA PRO A 188 14.43 -35.91 -16.69
C PRO A 188 13.04 -35.36 -16.44
N THR A 189 12.21 -36.21 -15.80
CA THR A 189 10.82 -35.82 -15.47
C THR A 189 10.81 -35.01 -14.20
N ILE A 190 10.14 -33.84 -14.24
CA ILE A 190 9.94 -32.98 -13.09
C ILE A 190 8.47 -33.03 -12.71
N HIS A 191 8.18 -33.23 -11.42
CA HIS A 191 6.84 -33.19 -10.87
C HIS A 191 6.75 -32.10 -9.80
N LEU A 192 5.67 -31.33 -9.81
CA LEU A 192 5.37 -30.35 -8.76
C LEU A 192 4.33 -30.93 -7.79
N VAL A 193 4.69 -30.96 -6.51
CA VAL A 193 3.87 -31.37 -5.39
C VAL A 193 3.31 -30.11 -4.73
N ARG A 194 2.03 -29.83 -4.88
CA ARG A 194 1.36 -28.62 -4.36
C ARG A 194 0.41 -28.92 -3.17
N SER A 195 0.09 -30.19 -2.97
CA SER A 195 -0.89 -30.62 -1.94
C SER A 195 -0.49 -31.94 -1.29
N ALA A 196 -1.10 -32.28 -0.19
CA ALA A 196 -0.95 -33.58 0.46
C ALA A 196 -1.33 -34.74 -0.49
N ALA A 197 -2.40 -34.59 -1.28
CA ALA A 197 -2.80 -35.59 -2.27
C ALA A 197 -1.73 -35.80 -3.37
N ASP A 198 -0.91 -34.80 -3.66
CA ASP A 198 0.19 -34.96 -4.61
C ASP A 198 1.37 -35.70 -3.99
N ILE A 199 1.54 -35.65 -2.67
CA ILE A 199 2.57 -36.43 -1.96
C ILE A 199 2.32 -37.93 -2.15
N ASP A 200 1.08 -38.38 -1.94
CA ASP A 200 0.69 -39.79 -2.12
C ASP A 200 0.94 -40.21 -3.57
N ARG A 201 0.58 -39.39 -4.53
CA ARG A 201 0.81 -39.65 -5.95
C ARG A 201 2.30 -39.68 -6.30
N ALA A 202 3.12 -38.78 -5.73
CA ALA A 202 4.56 -38.75 -5.93
C ALA A 202 5.24 -39.96 -5.26
N ALA A 203 4.73 -40.44 -4.13
CA ALA A 203 5.25 -41.63 -3.45
C ALA A 203 5.21 -42.89 -4.35
N LEU A 204 4.27 -42.95 -5.30
CA LEU A 204 4.19 -44.03 -6.29
C LEU A 204 5.36 -44.02 -7.30
N LEU A 205 6.16 -42.95 -7.34
CA LEU A 205 7.33 -42.78 -8.16
C LEU A 205 8.64 -43.09 -7.38
N GLU A 206 8.54 -43.40 -6.09
CA GLU A 206 9.68 -43.76 -5.25
C GLU A 206 10.28 -45.10 -5.75
N GLY A 207 11.55 -45.07 -6.14
CA GLY A 207 12.26 -46.18 -6.78
C GLY A 207 12.75 -45.88 -8.19
N ALA A 208 12.27 -44.82 -8.83
CA ALA A 208 12.97 -44.23 -9.96
C ALA A 208 14.24 -43.53 -9.48
N GLU A 209 15.34 -43.61 -10.21
CA GLU A 209 16.55 -42.84 -9.89
C GLU A 209 16.22 -41.36 -9.86
N THR A 210 16.25 -40.77 -8.66
CA THR A 210 16.08 -39.33 -8.51
C THR A 210 17.40 -38.62 -8.83
N ALA A 211 17.37 -37.70 -9.79
CA ALA A 211 18.53 -36.89 -10.08
C ALA A 211 18.84 -36.01 -8.85
N ALA A 212 20.09 -35.98 -8.45
CA ALA A 212 20.57 -35.17 -7.31
C ALA A 212 20.45 -33.65 -7.58
N THR A 213 20.30 -33.23 -8.82
CA THR A 213 20.20 -31.83 -9.25
C THR A 213 19.12 -31.66 -10.30
N LEU A 214 18.50 -30.46 -10.30
CA LEU A 214 17.58 -30.10 -11.37
C LEU A 214 18.28 -30.04 -12.70
N PRO A 215 17.64 -30.48 -13.82
CA PRO A 215 18.25 -30.49 -15.13
C PRO A 215 18.63 -29.07 -15.59
N GLU A 216 19.78 -28.96 -16.23
CA GLU A 216 20.24 -27.78 -16.95
C GLU A 216 20.45 -28.13 -18.43
N PRO A 217 19.35 -28.29 -19.18
CA PRO A 217 19.45 -28.71 -20.59
C PRO A 217 20.17 -27.63 -21.41
N ARG A 218 21.00 -28.09 -22.36
CA ARG A 218 21.75 -27.19 -23.25
C ARG A 218 21.02 -26.87 -24.55
N GLU A 219 20.02 -27.67 -24.89
CA GLU A 219 19.16 -27.43 -26.04
C GLU A 219 18.18 -26.29 -25.79
N GLN A 220 17.64 -25.70 -26.83
CA GLN A 220 16.59 -24.70 -26.71
C GLN A 220 15.28 -25.34 -26.27
N ALA A 221 14.55 -24.64 -25.37
CA ALA A 221 13.21 -25.03 -24.96
C ALA A 221 12.27 -25.05 -26.17
N ARG A 222 11.36 -26.00 -26.17
CA ARG A 222 10.28 -26.07 -27.16
C ARG A 222 8.95 -25.81 -26.45
N TYR A 223 8.11 -25.03 -27.09
CA TYR A 223 6.85 -24.58 -26.58
C TYR A 223 5.70 -25.17 -27.39
N ALA A 224 4.62 -25.52 -26.75
CA ALA A 224 3.39 -25.79 -27.47
C ALA A 224 2.85 -24.46 -28.05
N ASP A 225 2.14 -24.55 -29.14
CA ASP A 225 1.43 -23.40 -29.74
C ASP A 225 0.18 -23.08 -28.89
N THR A 226 0.39 -22.57 -27.70
CA THR A 226 -0.66 -22.24 -26.74
C THR A 226 -0.66 -20.76 -26.46
N THR A 227 -1.84 -20.14 -26.60
CA THR A 227 -2.08 -18.76 -26.15
C THR A 227 -2.43 -18.76 -24.67
N THR A 228 -1.83 -17.85 -23.90
CA THR A 228 -2.16 -17.61 -22.50
C THR A 228 -3.68 -17.36 -22.36
N ARG A 229 -4.35 -18.15 -21.52
CA ARG A 229 -5.81 -18.02 -21.26
C ARG A 229 -6.14 -17.15 -20.05
N ALA A 230 -5.13 -16.59 -19.40
CA ALA A 230 -5.33 -15.77 -18.23
C ALA A 230 -6.08 -14.48 -18.54
N THR A 231 -7.10 -14.15 -17.74
CA THR A 231 -7.90 -12.93 -17.91
C THR A 231 -7.36 -11.84 -16.98
N PRO A 232 -7.07 -10.62 -17.46
CA PRO A 232 -6.62 -9.49 -16.64
C PRO A 232 -7.63 -9.09 -15.55
N TRP A 233 -7.13 -8.50 -14.46
CA TRP A 233 -7.94 -7.96 -13.35
C TRP A 233 -7.80 -6.43 -13.24
N PRO A 234 -8.51 -5.66 -14.07
CA PRO A 234 -8.35 -4.22 -14.15
C PRO A 234 -8.86 -3.47 -12.91
N LYS A 235 -9.90 -3.97 -12.25
CA LYS A 235 -10.48 -3.34 -11.05
C LYS A 235 -9.55 -3.46 -9.85
N LEU A 236 -8.91 -4.61 -9.69
CA LEU A 236 -7.91 -4.82 -8.64
C LEU A 236 -6.77 -3.79 -8.74
N ARG A 237 -6.27 -3.54 -9.95
CA ARG A 237 -5.22 -2.55 -10.17
C ARG A 237 -5.65 -1.16 -9.71
N SER A 238 -6.85 -0.72 -10.09
CA SER A 238 -7.39 0.58 -9.68
C SER A 238 -7.55 0.69 -8.17
N GLN A 239 -7.97 -0.39 -7.51
CA GLN A 239 -8.10 -0.42 -6.06
C GLN A 239 -6.75 -0.33 -5.36
N ILE A 240 -5.73 -1.04 -5.85
CA ILE A 240 -4.37 -0.96 -5.30
C ILE A 240 -3.81 0.45 -5.45
N GLN A 241 -4.01 1.09 -6.60
CA GLN A 241 -3.61 2.48 -6.79
C GLN A 241 -4.28 3.41 -5.77
N GLY A 242 -5.60 3.29 -5.58
CA GLY A 242 -6.33 4.04 -4.55
C GLY A 242 -5.82 3.77 -3.13
N MET A 243 -5.41 2.55 -2.82
CA MET A 243 -4.75 2.21 -1.54
C MET A 243 -3.43 2.97 -1.37
N PHE A 244 -2.58 3.05 -2.40
CA PHE A 244 -1.33 3.80 -2.32
C PHE A 244 -1.58 5.30 -2.14
N ASP A 245 -2.53 5.88 -2.89
CA ASP A 245 -2.88 7.31 -2.79
C ASP A 245 -3.42 7.65 -1.39
N SER A 246 -4.31 6.82 -0.85
CA SER A 246 -4.85 6.97 0.50
C SER A 246 -3.77 6.80 1.58
N SER A 247 -2.84 5.89 1.36
CA SER A 247 -1.75 5.61 2.28
C SER A 247 -0.72 6.74 2.32
N GLN A 248 -0.43 7.37 1.18
CA GLN A 248 0.47 8.53 1.15
C GLN A 248 -0.07 9.65 2.04
N LEU A 249 -1.36 9.99 1.91
CA LEU A 249 -1.99 10.98 2.77
C LEU A 249 -1.92 10.57 4.25
N LEU A 250 -2.16 9.30 4.54
CA LEU A 250 -2.10 8.78 5.91
C LEU A 250 -0.67 8.85 6.47
N GLU A 251 0.37 8.56 5.68
CA GLU A 251 1.78 8.72 6.06
C GLU A 251 2.11 10.17 6.41
N GLU A 252 1.70 11.13 5.56
CA GLU A 252 1.92 12.55 5.80
C GLU A 252 1.22 13.04 7.08
N VAL A 253 0.04 12.51 7.41
CA VAL A 253 -0.75 12.90 8.57
C VAL A 253 -0.28 12.21 9.86
N THR A 254 0.19 10.96 9.78
CA THR A 254 0.60 10.18 10.96
C THR A 254 2.11 10.18 11.21
N GLY A 255 2.92 10.52 10.22
CA GLY A 255 4.38 10.39 10.26
C GLY A 255 4.87 8.94 10.24
N THR A 256 4.02 7.98 9.87
CA THR A 256 4.36 6.54 9.88
C THR A 256 4.56 6.04 8.46
N ASP A 257 5.78 5.61 8.13
CA ASP A 257 6.07 4.99 6.83
C ASP A 257 5.31 3.66 6.66
N ARG A 258 4.58 3.54 5.57
CA ARG A 258 3.75 2.37 5.22
C ARG A 258 4.16 1.74 3.89
N LYS A 259 5.20 2.24 3.24
CA LYS A 259 5.61 1.79 1.90
C LYS A 259 5.86 0.29 1.84
N ALA A 260 6.56 -0.25 2.84
CA ALA A 260 6.84 -1.67 2.94
C ALA A 260 5.56 -2.52 3.08
N LEU A 261 4.65 -2.10 3.96
CA LEU A 261 3.38 -2.78 4.17
C LEU A 261 2.52 -2.74 2.90
N ASN A 262 2.41 -1.57 2.27
CA ASN A 262 1.63 -1.42 1.05
C ASN A 262 2.20 -2.22 -0.12
N ALA A 263 3.52 -2.27 -0.27
CA ALA A 263 4.17 -3.11 -1.27
C ALA A 263 3.89 -4.60 -1.03
N ALA A 264 3.92 -5.05 0.23
CA ALA A 264 3.59 -6.43 0.58
C ALA A 264 2.11 -6.77 0.29
N ILE A 265 1.19 -5.87 0.61
CA ILE A 265 -0.24 -6.02 0.30
C ILE A 265 -0.44 -6.08 -1.22
N ALA A 266 0.13 -5.13 -1.96
CA ALA A 266 0.02 -5.07 -3.41
C ALA A 266 0.59 -6.32 -4.09
N ALA A 267 1.77 -6.79 -3.69
CA ALA A 267 2.38 -8.00 -4.21
C ALA A 267 1.48 -9.23 -3.97
N ARG A 268 0.94 -9.37 -2.77
CA ARG A 268 0.06 -10.50 -2.42
C ARG A 268 -1.32 -10.42 -3.06
N SER A 269 -1.79 -9.25 -3.41
CA SER A 269 -3.10 -9.06 -4.05
C SER A 269 -3.19 -9.69 -5.44
N PHE A 270 -2.05 -9.85 -6.11
CA PHE A 270 -1.96 -10.55 -7.39
C PHE A 270 -1.67 -12.05 -7.26
N SER A 271 -1.70 -12.61 -6.03
CA SER A 271 -1.36 -14.02 -5.81
C SER A 271 -2.13 -14.97 -6.72
N SER A 272 -1.43 -15.97 -7.24
CA SER A 272 -2.02 -17.09 -8.00
C SER A 272 -2.99 -17.94 -7.17
N GLY A 273 -3.03 -17.74 -5.84
CA GLY A 273 -3.96 -18.42 -4.94
C GLY A 273 -5.39 -17.87 -4.96
N PHE A 274 -5.64 -16.69 -5.53
CA PHE A 274 -7.00 -16.16 -5.67
C PHE A 274 -7.70 -16.73 -6.91
N ASN A 275 -8.93 -17.20 -6.72
CA ASN A 275 -9.75 -17.76 -7.80
C ASN A 275 -10.50 -16.68 -8.61
N SER A 276 -10.66 -15.47 -8.06
CA SER A 276 -11.38 -14.37 -8.70
C SER A 276 -10.84 -12.99 -8.33
N GLU A 277 -11.07 -12.01 -9.22
CA GLU A 277 -10.77 -10.61 -8.94
C GLU A 277 -11.47 -10.09 -7.69
N ALA A 278 -12.72 -10.53 -7.45
CA ALA A 278 -13.50 -10.14 -6.27
C ALA A 278 -12.85 -10.61 -4.95
N GLU A 279 -12.28 -11.81 -4.95
CA GLU A 279 -11.55 -12.37 -3.80
C GLU A 279 -10.29 -11.58 -3.49
N ALA A 280 -9.50 -11.25 -4.52
CA ALA A 280 -8.31 -10.41 -4.41
C ALA A 280 -8.66 -8.99 -3.93
N MET A 281 -9.73 -8.39 -4.46
CA MET A 281 -10.23 -7.10 -4.02
C MET A 281 -10.69 -7.12 -2.56
N ALA A 282 -11.38 -8.18 -2.12
CA ALA A 282 -11.78 -8.36 -0.74
C ALA A 282 -10.57 -8.44 0.21
N PHE A 283 -9.49 -9.10 -0.23
CA PHE A 283 -8.23 -9.12 0.52
C PHE A 283 -7.67 -7.70 0.73
N VAL A 284 -7.58 -6.87 -0.33
CA VAL A 284 -7.12 -5.48 -0.22
C VAL A 284 -7.99 -4.68 0.75
N SER A 285 -9.32 -4.77 0.61
CA SER A 285 -10.28 -4.04 1.46
C SER A 285 -10.25 -4.48 2.94
N ALA A 286 -9.79 -5.69 3.23
CA ALA A 286 -9.65 -6.20 4.59
C ALA A 286 -8.41 -5.67 5.32
N THR A 287 -7.46 -5.06 4.59
CA THR A 287 -6.19 -4.62 5.15
C THR A 287 -6.34 -3.41 6.08
N PRO A 288 -5.45 -3.24 7.08
CA PRO A 288 -5.48 -2.07 7.96
C PRO A 288 -5.33 -0.74 7.23
N SER A 289 -4.63 -0.71 6.10
CA SER A 289 -4.39 0.50 5.31
C SER A 289 -5.68 1.07 4.72
N GLU A 290 -6.61 0.21 4.29
CA GLU A 290 -7.93 0.61 3.79
C GLU A 290 -8.88 1.07 4.90
N LYS A 291 -8.71 0.57 6.12
CA LYS A 291 -9.58 0.92 7.26
C LYS A 291 -9.24 2.29 7.88
N LEU A 292 -8.02 2.78 7.70
CA LEU A 292 -7.55 4.07 8.21
C LEU A 292 -7.64 5.11 7.09
N ASP A 293 -8.69 5.92 7.17
CA ASP A 293 -8.95 6.98 6.20
C ASP A 293 -8.68 8.35 6.85
N ALA A 294 -7.59 9.01 6.42
CA ALA A 294 -7.19 10.32 6.93
C ALA A 294 -8.26 11.40 6.67
N THR A 295 -9.11 11.24 5.66
CA THR A 295 -10.20 12.18 5.36
C THR A 295 -11.31 12.19 6.41
N LYS A 296 -11.32 11.23 7.34
CA LYS A 296 -12.22 11.21 8.50
C LYS A 296 -11.84 12.22 9.57
N VAL A 297 -10.63 12.77 9.58
CA VAL A 297 -10.27 13.91 10.43
C VAL A 297 -11.16 15.09 10.04
N ARG A 298 -11.80 15.71 11.02
CA ARG A 298 -12.84 16.72 10.79
C ARG A 298 -12.37 18.09 11.18
N LEU A 299 -12.69 19.07 10.34
CA LEU A 299 -12.56 20.49 10.62
C LEU A 299 -13.97 21.07 10.88
N SER A 300 -14.14 21.75 12.00
CA SER A 300 -15.35 22.49 12.34
C SER A 300 -15.00 23.97 12.53
N VAL A 301 -15.69 24.83 11.79
CA VAL A 301 -15.51 26.26 11.82
C VAL A 301 -16.89 26.95 11.86
N SER A 302 -16.95 28.15 12.41
CA SER A 302 -18.18 28.98 12.32
C SER A 302 -18.40 29.41 10.86
N SER A 303 -19.60 29.29 10.36
CA SER A 303 -19.97 29.72 9.00
C SER A 303 -19.90 31.23 8.79
N GLN A 304 -19.98 32.01 9.88
CA GLN A 304 -19.93 33.47 9.86
C GLN A 304 -19.02 33.99 10.96
N PHE A 305 -18.27 35.05 10.68
CA PHE A 305 -17.41 35.72 11.63
C PHE A 305 -17.36 37.21 11.35
N VAL A 306 -17.56 38.04 12.43
CA VAL A 306 -17.51 39.51 12.32
C VAL A 306 -16.23 40.00 12.96
N MET A 307 -15.44 40.74 12.19
CA MET A 307 -14.21 41.40 12.63
C MET A 307 -14.53 42.86 13.08
N GLY A 308 -14.17 43.18 14.31
CA GLY A 308 -14.28 44.55 14.85
C GLY A 308 -12.97 45.35 14.78
N SER A 309 -11.88 44.75 14.33
CA SER A 309 -10.55 45.36 14.22
C SER A 309 -9.77 44.84 13.00
N GLU A 310 -8.62 45.47 12.68
CA GLU A 310 -7.77 45.07 11.57
C GLU A 310 -7.16 43.67 11.78
N LYS A 311 -7.02 43.22 13.02
CA LYS A 311 -6.50 41.88 13.40
C LYS A 311 -7.42 41.27 14.42
N ASN A 312 -7.89 40.05 14.18
CA ASN A 312 -8.74 39.29 15.08
C ASN A 312 -8.29 37.81 15.15
N GLU A 313 -8.61 37.16 16.25
CA GLU A 313 -8.44 35.70 16.37
C GLU A 313 -9.76 34.99 16.03
N PHE A 314 -9.69 33.92 15.33
CA PHE A 314 -10.80 33.08 14.89
C PHE A 314 -10.59 31.64 15.34
N PRO A 315 -11.49 31.09 16.16
CA PRO A 315 -11.36 29.72 16.65
C PRO A 315 -11.77 28.71 15.56
N VAL A 316 -10.95 27.70 15.38
CA VAL A 316 -11.23 26.53 14.54
C VAL A 316 -11.03 25.26 15.36
N THR A 317 -11.89 24.27 15.18
CA THR A 317 -11.86 23.04 15.94
C THR A 317 -11.54 21.87 15.04
N ILE A 318 -10.53 21.08 15.41
CA ILE A 318 -10.10 19.88 14.70
C ILE A 318 -10.44 18.67 15.58
N THR A 319 -11.01 17.62 14.99
CA THR A 319 -11.35 16.37 15.67
C THR A 319 -10.67 15.20 14.98
N ASN A 320 -9.94 14.39 15.74
CA ASN A 320 -9.32 13.15 15.26
C ASN A 320 -10.17 11.93 15.69
N PRO A 321 -11.03 11.36 14.83
CA PRO A 321 -11.78 10.15 15.14
C PRO A 321 -10.99 8.85 14.92
N LEU A 322 -9.75 8.95 14.42
CA LEU A 322 -8.92 7.79 14.10
C LEU A 322 -8.31 7.18 15.38
N PRO A 323 -8.05 5.88 15.39
CA PRO A 323 -7.38 5.20 16.51
C PRO A 323 -5.86 5.42 16.54
N VAL A 324 -5.36 6.39 15.77
CA VAL A 324 -3.95 6.74 15.64
C VAL A 324 -3.77 8.24 15.82
N LYS A 325 -2.58 8.63 16.27
CA LYS A 325 -2.16 10.03 16.41
C LYS A 325 -2.04 10.67 15.03
N VAL A 326 -2.50 11.92 14.90
CA VAL A 326 -2.42 12.68 13.64
C VAL A 326 -1.81 14.07 13.86
N THR A 327 -1.10 14.56 12.86
CA THR A 327 -0.53 15.91 12.84
C THR A 327 -0.99 16.63 11.58
N VAL A 328 -1.73 17.72 11.76
CA VAL A 328 -2.36 18.47 10.67
C VAL A 328 -2.25 19.96 10.91
N LYS A 329 -2.50 20.78 9.88
CA LYS A 329 -2.69 22.21 9.96
C LYS A 329 -3.95 22.63 9.23
N VAL A 330 -4.44 23.84 9.48
CA VAL A 330 -5.57 24.41 8.75
C VAL A 330 -5.06 25.47 7.79
N ASN A 331 -5.35 25.30 6.52
CA ASN A 331 -5.05 26.25 5.46
C ASN A 331 -6.32 27.01 5.09
N PHE A 332 -6.15 28.28 4.73
CA PHE A 332 -7.23 29.18 4.35
C PHE A 332 -7.02 29.71 2.95
N THR A 333 -8.12 29.81 2.20
CA THR A 333 -8.12 30.42 0.86
C THR A 333 -9.18 31.51 0.83
N SER A 334 -8.79 32.76 0.65
CA SER A 334 -9.68 33.90 0.51
C SER A 334 -10.01 34.18 -0.95
N ASN A 335 -11.26 34.48 -1.27
CA ASN A 335 -11.65 34.95 -2.61
C ASN A 335 -11.20 36.41 -2.87
N SER A 336 -10.77 37.13 -1.83
CA SER A 336 -10.24 38.49 -1.92
C SER A 336 -9.06 38.70 -0.98
N PRO A 337 -7.91 38.07 -1.21
CA PRO A 337 -6.79 38.03 -0.26
C PRO A 337 -6.14 39.42 0.00
N LYS A 338 -6.33 40.39 -0.91
CA LYS A 338 -5.91 41.79 -0.69
C LYS A 338 -6.78 42.53 0.32
N ARG A 339 -7.98 42.04 0.61
CA ARG A 339 -8.93 42.67 1.56
C ARG A 339 -8.93 41.94 2.89
N ILE A 340 -9.07 40.62 2.88
CA ILE A 340 -9.07 39.77 4.07
C ILE A 340 -8.22 38.53 3.76
N TRP A 341 -7.24 38.25 4.64
CA TRP A 341 -6.47 37.02 4.61
C TRP A 341 -6.37 36.40 6.00
N VAL A 342 -6.17 35.09 6.03
CA VAL A 342 -6.05 34.32 7.26
C VAL A 342 -4.72 33.60 7.22
N GLU A 343 -3.98 33.67 8.31
CA GLU A 343 -2.76 32.89 8.47
C GLU A 343 -3.11 31.40 8.64
N SER A 344 -2.31 30.51 8.04
CA SER A 344 -2.44 29.08 8.31
C SER A 344 -2.19 28.81 9.79
N SER A 345 -2.89 27.83 10.36
CA SER A 345 -2.59 27.43 11.72
C SER A 345 -1.16 26.88 11.85
N GLU A 346 -0.64 26.87 13.06
CA GLU A 346 0.49 26.02 13.40
C GLU A 346 0.12 24.54 13.23
N LEU A 347 1.14 23.66 13.22
CA LEU A 347 0.92 22.22 13.23
C LEU A 347 0.25 21.81 14.54
N VAL A 348 -0.82 21.07 14.42
CA VAL A 348 -1.63 20.57 15.55
C VAL A 348 -1.54 19.06 15.57
N THR A 349 -1.02 18.52 16.65
CA THR A 349 -0.98 17.09 16.90
C THR A 349 -2.13 16.69 17.80
N LEU A 350 -2.92 15.69 17.39
CA LEU A 350 -4.08 15.17 18.13
C LEU A 350 -3.90 13.68 18.42
N GLU A 351 -4.13 13.29 19.65
CA GLU A 351 -4.20 11.88 20.04
C GLU A 351 -5.48 11.21 19.51
N PRO A 352 -5.60 9.87 19.54
CA PRO A 352 -6.82 9.16 19.16
C PRO A 352 -8.06 9.67 19.90
N GLY A 353 -9.10 10.05 19.15
CA GLY A 353 -10.36 10.58 19.70
C GLY A 353 -10.29 12.01 20.21
N GLU A 354 -9.14 12.68 20.12
CA GLU A 354 -8.97 14.04 20.63
C GLU A 354 -9.67 15.08 19.75
N GLN A 355 -10.23 16.10 20.43
CA GLN A 355 -10.72 17.30 19.81
C GLN A 355 -9.96 18.51 20.35
N ARG A 356 -9.46 19.38 19.48
CA ARG A 356 -8.71 20.57 19.88
C ARG A 356 -9.16 21.79 19.11
N THR A 357 -9.37 22.88 19.84
CA THR A 357 -9.64 24.20 19.27
C THR A 357 -8.34 25.01 19.24
N VAL A 358 -8.03 25.58 18.07
CA VAL A 358 -6.90 26.47 17.85
C VAL A 358 -7.38 27.81 17.34
N ASN A 359 -6.71 28.89 17.74
CA ASN A 359 -6.98 30.22 17.25
C ASN A 359 -6.10 30.51 16.04
N VAL A 360 -6.69 31.03 14.98
CA VAL A 360 -5.96 31.49 13.79
C VAL A 360 -6.12 32.98 13.66
N THR A 361 -5.09 33.65 13.13
CA THR A 361 -5.09 35.11 12.98
C THR A 361 -5.71 35.51 11.65
N LEU A 362 -6.74 36.35 11.71
CA LEU A 362 -7.36 37.01 10.57
C LEU A 362 -6.85 38.45 10.46
N HIS A 363 -6.62 38.87 9.23
CA HIS A 363 -6.23 40.24 8.91
C HIS A 363 -7.21 40.86 7.92
N SER A 364 -7.59 42.11 8.17
CA SER A 364 -8.45 42.91 7.29
C SER A 364 -7.77 44.21 6.90
N ALA A 365 -7.63 44.47 5.60
CA ALA A 365 -7.14 45.72 5.05
C ALA A 365 -8.27 46.65 4.60
N ALA A 366 -9.51 46.17 4.49
CA ALA A 366 -10.68 46.95 4.06
C ALA A 366 -11.99 46.36 4.58
N ASN A 367 -12.97 47.26 4.79
CA ASN A 367 -14.32 46.83 5.19
C ASN A 367 -15.03 46.05 4.10
N GLY A 368 -15.93 45.16 4.48
CA GLY A 368 -16.83 44.43 3.60
C GLY A 368 -16.88 42.94 3.94
N VAL A 369 -17.64 42.22 3.11
CA VAL A 369 -17.84 40.77 3.24
C VAL A 369 -16.93 40.05 2.30
N VAL A 370 -16.21 39.00 2.79
CA VAL A 370 -15.32 38.17 2.01
C VAL A 370 -15.56 36.71 2.40
N MET A 371 -15.66 35.83 1.40
CA MET A 371 -15.73 34.40 1.59
C MET A 371 -14.31 33.81 1.71
N VAL A 372 -14.06 33.12 2.80
CA VAL A 372 -12.82 32.36 3.05
C VAL A 372 -13.19 30.89 3.16
N ARG A 373 -12.36 30.02 2.60
CA ARG A 373 -12.51 28.57 2.73
C ARG A 373 -11.38 28.03 3.60
N ALA A 374 -11.76 27.32 4.65
CA ALA A 374 -10.84 26.61 5.52
C ALA A 374 -10.78 25.14 5.10
N GLN A 375 -9.59 24.55 5.07
CA GLN A 375 -9.39 23.14 4.74
C GLN A 375 -8.22 22.58 5.53
N LEU A 376 -8.30 21.30 5.91
CA LEU A 376 -7.17 20.60 6.50
C LEU A 376 -6.03 20.41 5.50
N ALA A 377 -4.82 20.47 6.00
CA ALA A 377 -3.63 20.16 5.22
C ALA A 377 -2.61 19.40 6.07
N THR A 378 -1.77 18.62 5.41
CA THR A 378 -0.62 17.94 6.00
C THR A 378 0.51 18.94 6.30
N GLN A 379 1.55 18.48 6.98
CA GLN A 379 2.76 19.30 7.20
C GLN A 379 3.34 19.81 5.88
N GLU A 380 3.36 18.98 4.83
CA GLU A 380 3.90 19.29 3.50
C GLU A 380 2.99 20.21 2.69
N GLY A 381 1.74 20.41 3.14
CA GLY A 381 0.77 21.32 2.51
C GLY A 381 -0.26 20.63 1.62
N THR A 382 -0.25 19.30 1.52
CA THR A 382 -1.28 18.54 0.83
C THR A 382 -2.64 18.76 1.48
N ARG A 383 -3.59 19.34 0.76
CA ARG A 383 -4.94 19.62 1.25
C ARG A 383 -5.80 18.36 1.18
N PHE A 384 -6.62 18.14 2.21
CA PHE A 384 -7.50 16.99 2.26
C PHE A 384 -8.79 17.29 3.05
N GLY A 385 -9.76 16.40 2.94
CA GLY A 385 -11.06 16.56 3.55
C GLY A 385 -11.91 17.67 2.91
N PRO A 386 -13.14 17.88 3.39
CA PRO A 386 -14.04 18.86 2.83
C PRO A 386 -13.60 20.30 3.15
N GLU A 387 -13.82 21.21 2.20
CA GLU A 387 -13.69 22.65 2.42
C GLU A 387 -14.83 23.16 3.31
N ALA A 388 -14.50 23.98 4.28
CA ALA A 388 -15.48 24.66 5.15
C ALA A 388 -15.54 26.16 4.79
N PRO A 389 -16.64 26.65 4.18
CA PRO A 389 -16.79 28.05 3.85
C PRO A 389 -17.09 28.88 5.10
N VAL A 390 -16.45 30.04 5.20
CA VAL A 390 -16.61 31.03 6.27
C VAL A 390 -16.86 32.39 5.65
N GLU A 391 -17.97 33.01 5.95
CA GLU A 391 -18.27 34.40 5.60
C GLU A 391 -17.68 35.35 6.66
N ILE A 392 -16.68 36.14 6.25
CA ILE A 392 -16.04 37.09 7.16
C ILE A 392 -16.48 38.50 6.80
N THR A 393 -17.10 39.15 7.75
CA THR A 393 -17.55 40.54 7.66
C THR A 393 -16.59 41.46 8.45
N ALA A 394 -15.82 42.28 7.77
CA ALA A 394 -14.95 43.27 8.39
C ALA A 394 -15.70 44.60 8.51
N THR A 395 -15.88 45.11 9.76
CA THR A 395 -16.48 46.39 10.05
C THR A 395 -15.46 47.30 10.68
N GLY A 396 -15.12 48.39 9.98
CA GLY A 396 -14.09 49.37 10.44
C GLY A 396 -14.59 50.35 11.48
N LEU A 397 -15.39 49.90 12.46
CA LEU A 397 -15.94 50.76 13.54
C LEU A 397 -14.86 51.42 14.41
N GLY A 398 -13.64 50.88 14.47
CA GLY A 398 -12.58 51.46 15.29
C GLY A 398 -12.22 52.91 14.90
N ARG A 399 -12.09 53.21 13.60
CA ARG A 399 -11.78 54.59 13.16
C ARG A 399 -12.94 55.56 13.36
N VAL A 400 -14.15 55.12 13.09
CA VAL A 400 -15.34 55.94 13.26
C VAL A 400 -15.62 56.25 14.76
N GLY A 401 -15.39 55.26 15.62
CA GLY A 401 -15.51 55.47 17.08
C GLY A 401 -14.53 56.49 17.63
N TRP A 402 -13.25 56.41 17.20
CA TRP A 402 -12.25 57.42 17.59
C TRP A 402 -12.55 58.80 17.04
N ILE A 403 -13.06 58.95 15.82
CA ILE A 403 -13.46 60.25 15.24
C ILE A 403 -14.63 60.85 16.06
N ILE A 404 -15.64 60.03 16.42
CA ILE A 404 -16.75 60.48 17.24
C ILE A 404 -16.26 60.93 18.62
N ILE A 405 -15.36 60.16 19.26
CA ILE A 405 -14.81 60.54 20.59
C ILE A 405 -14.00 61.84 20.48
N ILE A 406 -13.16 61.99 19.48
CA ILE A 406 -12.33 63.20 19.28
C ILE A 406 -13.26 64.39 19.00
N VAL A 407 -14.24 64.26 18.11
CA VAL A 407 -15.15 65.34 17.77
C VAL A 407 -16.04 65.73 19.01
N SER A 408 -16.57 64.74 19.70
CA SER A 408 -17.36 64.98 20.92
C SER A 408 -16.52 65.64 22.01
N GLY A 409 -15.28 65.15 22.21
CA GLY A 409 -14.35 65.77 23.16
C GLY A 409 -14.00 67.23 22.78
N ALA A 410 -13.76 67.49 21.52
CA ALA A 410 -13.47 68.84 21.00
C ALA A 410 -14.65 69.80 21.20
N VAL A 411 -15.90 69.33 20.99
CA VAL A 411 -17.14 70.09 21.22
C VAL A 411 -17.32 70.41 22.71
N VAL A 412 -17.08 69.44 23.57
CA VAL A 412 -17.21 69.68 25.05
C VAL A 412 -16.14 70.61 25.55
N VAL A 413 -14.87 70.40 25.17
CA VAL A 413 -13.75 71.31 25.58
C VAL A 413 -13.93 72.69 24.99
N GLY A 414 -14.26 72.81 23.70
CA GLY A 414 -14.52 74.07 23.04
C GLY A 414 -15.69 74.82 23.62
N GLY A 415 -16.82 74.13 23.88
CA GLY A 415 -18.02 74.72 24.55
C GLY A 415 -17.70 75.21 25.96
N THR A 416 -16.93 74.42 26.72
CA THR A 416 -16.52 74.83 28.09
C THR A 416 -15.60 76.02 28.06
N PHE A 417 -14.66 76.08 27.11
CA PHE A 417 -13.78 77.23 26.97
C PHE A 417 -14.51 78.51 26.57
N LEU A 418 -15.45 78.43 25.64
CA LEU A 418 -16.27 79.53 25.23
C LEU A 418 -17.14 80.05 26.42
N ARG A 419 -17.70 79.16 27.22
CA ARG A 419 -18.45 79.52 28.40
C ARG A 419 -17.61 80.20 29.47
N ILE A 420 -16.43 79.70 29.75
CA ILE A 420 -15.50 80.37 30.69
C ILE A 420 -15.12 81.76 30.18
N ARG A 421 -14.86 81.89 28.89
CA ARG A 421 -14.52 83.21 28.31
C ARG A 421 -15.67 84.16 28.29
N ALA A 422 -16.93 83.67 28.14
CA ALA A 422 -18.12 84.49 28.24
C ALA A 422 -18.32 85.01 29.69
N VAL A 423 -18.23 84.14 30.71
CA VAL A 423 -18.32 84.50 32.13
C VAL A 423 -17.20 85.45 32.56
N GLN A 424 -15.97 85.28 32.06
CA GLN A 424 -14.87 86.23 32.34
C GLN A 424 -15.13 87.63 31.73
N ARG A 425 -15.77 87.73 30.58
CA ARG A 425 -16.12 88.98 29.93
C ARG A 425 -17.26 89.68 30.67
N GLU A 426 -18.25 88.94 31.22
CA GLU A 426 -19.28 89.47 32.05
C GLU A 426 -18.73 90.08 33.37
N ARG A 427 -17.87 89.32 34.07
CA ARG A 427 -17.21 89.82 35.28
C ARG A 427 -16.31 91.04 35.05
N ALA A 428 -15.64 91.10 33.87
CA ALA A 428 -14.81 92.25 33.48
C ALA A 428 -15.67 93.48 33.13
N ARG A 429 -16.94 93.33 32.78
CA ARG A 429 -17.87 94.44 32.59
C ARG A 429 -18.43 94.98 33.92
N GLU A 430 -18.83 94.08 34.84
CA GLU A 430 -19.28 94.43 36.17
C GLU A 430 -18.25 95.18 37.01
N SER A 431 -16.94 94.85 36.82
CA SER A 431 -15.85 95.58 37.50
C SER A 431 -15.50 96.93 36.90
N ARG A 432 -16.13 97.38 35.82
CA ARG A 432 -15.96 98.73 35.23
C ARG A 432 -17.12 99.64 35.53
N GLU A 433 -18.18 99.17 36.17
CA GLU A 433 -19.36 99.96 36.58
C GLU A 433 -19.37 100.24 38.09
N GLN A 434 -18.36 99.81 38.84
CA GLN A 434 -18.01 100.26 40.20
C GLN A 434 -16.83 101.23 40.16
#